data_bd57229bd9e7df6833bff37d76beb464
#
_entry.id   bd57229bd9e7df6833bff37d76beb464
#
_cell.length_a   1.000
_cell.length_b   1.000
_cell.length_c   1.000
_cell.angle_alpha   90.00
_cell.angle_beta   90.00
_cell.angle_gamma   90.00
#
_symmetry.space_group_name_H-M   'P 1'
#
loop_
_entity.id
_entity.type
_entity.pdbx_description
1 polymer ?
#
loop_
_entity_poly.entity_id
_entity_poly.type
_entity_poly.pdbx_seq_one_letter_code
_entity_poly.pdbx_strand_id
1 'polypeptide(L)'
;MLFNIEYAGLVMMDACGEVKWKIGYKDQNYVTHHCLTRNQDGNFWVCGQVRWFADNPESAGHLEKLPGLELPLYEDRLLEVSSEGEILREINLVQVLYDNDLERYLVKVADSTSKDVVHLNDIEALPDRIAAEYPMFEAGDLVVSMRGINMVLVVDPDSGKVKWHATDPFLKQHDPDFTGGGWITLFDNHMDFTERGTMLGGSRILAMRPHTGEIREAYPVNESTGFYTRLAGKWQELDNGNMLITEARPGRVFEVTSDGRMVWEWIHQRYNEKLIAEVLEAILPGLTSICTQAIFSEFMAFRH
;
A
#
# COMPACT_ATOMS: atom_id res chain seq x y z
N MET A 1 11.01 1.30 17.53
CA MET A 1 9.77 1.44 16.71
C MET A 1 10.08 2.38 15.54
N LEU A 2 9.70 2.01 14.34
CA LEU A 2 9.82 2.84 13.14
C LEU A 2 8.45 3.42 12.79
N PHE A 3 8.40 4.72 12.54
CA PHE A 3 7.19 5.44 12.15
C PHE A 3 7.38 6.08 10.78
N ASN A 4 6.40 5.92 9.92
CA ASN A 4 6.25 6.74 8.73
C ASN A 4 5.35 7.93 9.07
N ILE A 5 5.90 9.14 8.96
CA ILE A 5 5.15 10.38 9.12
C ILE A 5 4.76 10.86 7.73
N GLU A 6 3.48 10.67 7.41
CA GLU A 6 2.91 10.90 6.08
C GLU A 6 3.37 12.24 5.47
N TYR A 7 3.98 12.15 4.28
CA TYR A 7 4.58 13.26 3.52
C TYR A 7 5.66 14.07 4.25
N ALA A 8 6.26 13.50 5.30
CA ALA A 8 7.34 14.15 6.03
C ALA A 8 8.61 13.29 6.11
N GLY A 9 8.51 12.01 6.42
CA GLY A 9 9.66 11.13 6.51
C GLY A 9 9.52 10.01 7.54
N LEU A 10 10.62 9.33 7.81
CA LEU A 10 10.72 8.23 8.75
C LEU A 10 11.37 8.67 10.06
N VAL A 11 10.91 8.10 11.15
CA VAL A 11 11.52 8.30 12.48
C VAL A 11 11.63 6.95 13.19
N MET A 12 12.84 6.56 13.53
CA MET A 12 13.10 5.40 14.40
C MET A 12 13.27 5.87 15.85
N MET A 13 12.51 5.26 16.74
CA MET A 13 12.59 5.49 18.20
C MET A 13 12.84 4.17 18.91
N ASP A 14 13.53 4.26 20.06
CA ASP A 14 13.61 3.13 20.99
C ASP A 14 12.37 2.99 21.88
N ALA A 15 12.38 2.01 22.78
CA ALA A 15 11.26 1.75 23.69
C ALA A 15 11.04 2.88 24.73
N CYS A 16 12.01 3.78 24.92
CA CYS A 16 11.92 4.94 25.79
C CYS A 16 11.45 6.20 25.08
N GLY A 17 11.23 6.13 23.75
CA GLY A 17 10.83 7.27 22.92
C GLY A 17 12.00 8.14 22.45
N GLU A 18 13.26 7.71 22.63
CA GLU A 18 14.41 8.44 22.13
C GLU A 18 14.60 8.19 20.62
N VAL A 19 14.73 9.27 19.86
CA VAL A 19 14.97 9.20 18.42
C VAL A 19 16.37 8.64 18.15
N LYS A 20 16.45 7.52 17.44
CA LYS A 20 17.71 6.90 17.01
C LYS A 20 18.19 7.49 15.69
N TRP A 21 17.30 7.60 14.73
CA TRP A 21 17.55 8.24 13.44
C TRP A 21 16.26 8.73 12.82
N LYS A 22 16.39 9.57 11.81
CA LYS A 22 15.28 10.07 10.98
C LYS A 22 15.75 10.27 9.53
N ILE A 23 14.82 10.06 8.60
CA ILE A 23 14.96 10.40 7.18
C ILE A 23 13.84 11.38 6.85
N GLY A 24 14.13 12.48 6.17
CA GLY A 24 13.10 13.45 5.84
C GLY A 24 13.48 14.39 4.70
N TYR A 25 12.50 15.13 4.21
CA TYR A 25 12.63 16.01 3.05
C TYR A 25 13.80 17.00 3.15
N LYS A 26 14.04 17.55 4.34
CA LYS A 26 15.10 18.56 4.53
C LYS A 26 16.51 18.01 4.42
N ASP A 27 16.68 16.74 4.71
CA ASP A 27 18.00 16.13 4.85
C ASP A 27 18.39 15.34 3.58
N GLN A 28 17.41 14.74 2.87
CA GLN A 28 17.67 13.77 1.80
C GLN A 28 16.77 13.93 0.56
N ASN A 29 15.97 15.00 0.49
CA ASN A 29 15.05 15.30 -0.61
C ASN A 29 13.94 14.23 -0.85
N TYR A 30 13.67 13.37 0.12
CA TYR A 30 12.56 12.42 0.08
C TYR A 30 11.46 12.80 1.04
N VAL A 31 10.21 12.65 0.62
CA VAL A 31 9.09 12.45 1.51
C VAL A 31 8.71 10.99 1.47
N THR A 32 8.24 10.45 2.58
CA THR A 32 7.72 9.10 2.67
C THR A 32 6.22 9.15 2.93
N HIS A 33 5.50 8.15 2.45
CA HIS A 33 4.04 8.10 2.56
C HIS A 33 3.55 6.65 2.56
N HIS A 34 2.32 6.44 2.96
CA HIS A 34 1.64 5.14 2.97
C HIS A 34 2.43 4.02 3.66
N CYS A 35 2.99 3.10 2.91
CA CYS A 35 3.50 1.83 3.42
C CYS A 35 4.88 1.91 4.08
N LEU A 36 5.07 1.00 5.01
CA LEU A 36 6.32 0.67 5.66
C LEU A 36 6.30 -0.83 5.96
N THR A 37 7.06 -1.62 5.22
CA THR A 37 7.07 -3.07 5.36
C THR A 37 8.47 -3.56 5.70
N ARG A 38 8.59 -4.42 6.71
CA ARG A 38 9.87 -5.00 7.10
C ARG A 38 10.15 -6.24 6.25
N ASN A 39 11.35 -6.27 5.61
CA ASN A 39 11.81 -7.46 4.91
C ASN A 39 12.46 -8.49 5.87
N GLN A 40 12.84 -9.65 5.35
CA GLN A 40 13.41 -10.74 6.13
C GLN A 40 14.81 -10.42 6.69
N ASP A 41 15.57 -9.58 6.02
CA ASP A 41 16.92 -9.15 6.44
C ASP A 41 16.87 -8.12 7.58
N GLY A 42 15.66 -7.69 7.95
CA GLY A 42 15.43 -6.70 8.99
C GLY A 42 15.47 -5.26 8.51
N ASN A 43 15.68 -5.02 7.20
CA ASN A 43 15.53 -3.74 6.54
C ASN A 43 14.05 -3.43 6.28
N PHE A 44 13.78 -2.26 5.73
CA PHE A 44 12.41 -1.79 5.49
C PHE A 44 12.23 -1.36 4.05
N TRP A 45 11.17 -1.83 3.40
CA TRP A 45 10.65 -1.23 2.18
C TRP A 45 9.69 -0.11 2.52
N VAL A 46 9.87 1.02 1.85
CA VAL A 46 9.14 2.26 2.14
C VAL A 46 8.69 2.92 0.85
N CYS A 47 7.46 3.38 0.83
CA CYS A 47 6.96 4.24 -0.23
C CYS A 47 7.60 5.63 -0.11
N GLY A 48 8.54 5.93 -1.00
CA GLY A 48 9.20 7.23 -1.09
C GLY A 48 8.70 8.05 -2.26
N GLN A 49 8.86 9.36 -2.18
CA GLN A 49 8.49 10.27 -3.25
C GLN A 49 9.49 11.41 -3.37
N VAL A 50 9.95 11.70 -4.58
CA VAL A 50 10.73 12.89 -4.92
C VAL A 50 9.82 13.92 -5.56
N ARG A 51 9.97 15.18 -5.15
CA ARG A 51 9.15 16.29 -5.64
C ARG A 51 9.99 17.22 -6.49
N TRP A 52 9.56 17.41 -7.73
CA TRP A 52 10.19 18.29 -8.69
C TRP A 52 9.42 19.59 -8.80
N PHE A 53 10.11 20.73 -8.62
CA PHE A 53 9.56 22.06 -8.71
C PHE A 53 10.20 22.84 -9.86
N ALA A 54 9.53 23.91 -10.32
CA ALA A 54 9.98 24.70 -11.47
C ALA A 54 11.33 25.41 -11.28
N ASP A 55 11.78 25.59 -10.05
CA ASP A 55 13.08 26.15 -9.69
C ASP A 55 14.22 25.13 -9.65
N ASN A 56 13.91 23.83 -9.80
CA ASN A 56 14.87 22.75 -9.94
C ASN A 56 14.52 21.82 -11.13
N PRO A 57 14.62 22.31 -12.39
CA PRO A 57 14.11 21.58 -13.54
C PRO A 57 15.01 20.45 -14.03
N GLU A 58 16.21 20.23 -13.46
CA GLU A 58 17.19 19.32 -14.04
C GLU A 58 16.81 17.84 -13.99
N SER A 59 15.61 17.50 -13.49
CA SER A 59 15.38 16.12 -13.07
C SER A 59 13.96 15.58 -13.02
N ALA A 60 12.99 16.20 -13.64
CA ALA A 60 11.67 15.56 -13.76
C ALA A 60 11.67 14.30 -14.68
N GLY A 61 12.87 13.93 -15.17
CA GLY A 61 13.12 12.65 -15.82
C GLY A 61 12.14 12.33 -16.94
N HIS A 62 11.59 11.13 -16.91
CA HIS A 62 10.64 10.67 -17.92
C HIS A 62 9.27 11.34 -17.83
N LEU A 63 8.86 11.86 -16.68
CA LEU A 63 7.57 12.53 -16.52
C LEU A 63 7.46 13.82 -17.33
N GLU A 64 8.58 14.55 -17.52
CA GLU A 64 8.59 15.76 -18.38
C GLU A 64 8.21 15.49 -19.84
N LYS A 65 8.39 14.25 -20.30
CA LYS A 65 8.08 13.83 -21.67
C LYS A 65 6.59 13.53 -21.87
N LEU A 66 5.83 13.44 -20.80
CA LEU A 66 4.40 13.14 -20.89
C LEU A 66 3.62 14.43 -21.21
N PRO A 67 2.82 14.43 -22.31
CA PRO A 67 2.03 15.61 -22.67
C PRO A 67 1.00 15.93 -21.58
N GLY A 68 0.84 17.22 -21.28
CA GLY A 68 -0.15 17.71 -20.33
C GLY A 68 0.27 17.69 -18.86
N LEU A 69 1.47 17.20 -18.52
CA LEU A 69 2.01 17.32 -17.17
C LEU A 69 2.82 18.62 -17.00
N GLU A 70 2.52 19.33 -15.93
CA GLU A 70 3.20 20.57 -15.55
C GLU A 70 3.78 20.46 -14.14
N LEU A 71 4.93 21.10 -13.93
CA LEU A 71 5.55 21.16 -12.59
C LEU A 71 4.62 21.86 -11.56
N PRO A 72 4.67 21.47 -10.29
CA PRO A 72 5.52 20.45 -9.71
C PRO A 72 5.03 19.04 -10.05
N LEU A 73 5.98 18.09 -10.20
CA LEU A 73 5.71 16.69 -10.43
C LEU A 73 6.19 15.88 -9.23
N TYR A 74 5.48 14.81 -8.89
CA TYR A 74 5.78 13.90 -7.81
C TYR A 74 6.09 12.53 -8.40
N GLU A 75 7.27 12.04 -8.09
CA GLU A 75 7.80 10.82 -8.68
C GLU A 75 8.10 9.79 -7.59
N ASP A 76 7.35 8.69 -7.62
CA ASP A 76 7.42 7.67 -6.59
C ASP A 76 8.66 6.79 -6.71
N ARG A 77 9.16 6.37 -5.54
CA ARG A 77 10.33 5.53 -5.35
C ARG A 77 10.02 4.37 -4.42
N LEU A 78 10.54 3.19 -4.72
CA LEU A 78 10.69 2.14 -3.73
C LEU A 78 12.02 2.39 -3.02
N LEU A 79 12.00 2.60 -1.71
CA LEU A 79 13.19 2.80 -0.90
C LEU A 79 13.41 1.58 -0.01
N GLU A 80 14.60 0.99 -0.08
CA GLU A 80 15.06 0.05 0.93
C GLU A 80 15.90 0.79 1.96
N VAL A 81 15.47 0.74 3.22
CA VAL A 81 16.11 1.47 4.33
C VAL A 81 16.61 0.45 5.36
N SER A 82 17.86 0.59 5.78
CA SER A 82 18.44 -0.27 6.81
C SER A 82 17.83 -0.01 8.20
N SER A 83 18.06 -0.93 9.13
CA SER A 83 17.72 -0.74 10.55
C SER A 83 18.42 0.48 11.18
N GLU A 84 19.53 0.94 10.61
CA GLU A 84 20.32 2.10 11.04
C GLU A 84 19.91 3.41 10.35
N GLY A 85 18.95 3.37 9.40
CA GLY A 85 18.43 4.54 8.71
C GLY A 85 19.22 4.93 7.46
N GLU A 86 20.00 4.02 6.89
CA GLU A 86 20.68 4.22 5.63
C GLU A 86 19.80 3.80 4.45
N ILE A 87 19.70 4.60 3.41
CA ILE A 87 19.03 4.22 2.16
C ILE A 87 19.98 3.28 1.41
N LEU A 88 19.64 1.99 1.40
CA LEU A 88 20.45 0.95 0.76
C LEU A 88 20.16 0.86 -0.73
N ARG A 89 18.91 1.14 -1.12
CA ARG A 89 18.43 1.03 -2.50
C ARG A 89 17.34 2.05 -2.78
N GLU A 90 17.33 2.55 -3.99
CA GLU A 90 16.30 3.40 -4.55
C GLU A 90 15.91 2.90 -5.93
N ILE A 91 14.63 2.65 -6.16
CA ILE A 91 14.09 2.20 -7.44
C ILE A 91 13.06 3.23 -7.91
N ASN A 92 13.30 3.85 -9.05
CA ASN A 92 12.39 4.79 -9.67
C ASN A 92 11.28 4.03 -10.42
N LEU A 93 10.04 4.12 -9.95
CA LEU A 93 8.91 3.41 -10.55
C LEU A 93 8.59 3.86 -11.98
N VAL A 94 8.73 5.13 -12.28
CA VAL A 94 8.53 5.63 -13.65
C VAL A 94 9.57 5.04 -14.61
N GLN A 95 10.84 4.96 -14.17
CA GLN A 95 11.89 4.31 -14.93
C GLN A 95 11.59 2.82 -15.13
N VAL A 96 11.15 2.11 -14.07
CA VAL A 96 10.74 0.70 -14.17
C VAL A 96 9.66 0.51 -15.24
N LEU A 97 8.65 1.39 -15.29
CA LEU A 97 7.61 1.30 -16.32
C LEU A 97 8.18 1.49 -17.74
N TYR A 98 9.10 2.43 -17.94
CA TYR A 98 9.74 2.64 -19.24
C TYR A 98 10.63 1.46 -19.65
N ASP A 99 11.43 0.94 -18.74
CA ASP A 99 12.36 -0.16 -19.02
C ASP A 99 11.65 -1.50 -19.32
N ASN A 100 10.35 -1.57 -18.99
CA ASN A 100 9.51 -2.76 -19.23
C ASN A 100 8.37 -2.53 -20.23
N ASP A 101 8.42 -1.48 -21.08
CA ASP A 101 7.43 -1.15 -22.11
C ASP A 101 5.99 -0.93 -21.54
N LEU A 102 5.91 -0.42 -20.29
CA LEU A 102 4.66 -0.16 -19.57
C LEU A 102 4.29 1.33 -19.50
N GLU A 103 5.08 2.23 -20.11
CA GLU A 103 4.86 3.69 -20.09
C GLU A 103 3.51 4.13 -20.63
N ARG A 104 2.89 3.30 -21.48
CA ARG A 104 1.52 3.55 -22.03
C ARG A 104 0.47 3.74 -20.94
N TYR A 105 0.67 3.18 -19.75
CA TYR A 105 -0.26 3.33 -18.62
C TYR A 105 -0.16 4.71 -17.98
N LEU A 106 0.99 5.39 -18.10
CA LEU A 106 1.18 6.76 -17.64
C LEU A 106 0.38 7.76 -18.49
N VAL A 107 0.25 7.51 -19.79
CA VAL A 107 -0.46 8.41 -20.74
C VAL A 107 -1.93 8.59 -20.35
N LYS A 108 -2.58 7.57 -19.78
CA LYS A 108 -3.98 7.65 -19.33
C LYS A 108 -4.20 8.65 -18.19
N VAL A 109 -3.14 9.02 -17.48
CA VAL A 109 -3.20 9.91 -16.31
C VAL A 109 -2.76 11.33 -16.69
N ALA A 110 -2.09 11.49 -17.83
CA ALA A 110 -1.62 12.80 -18.31
C ALA A 110 -2.74 13.84 -18.48
N ASP A 111 -3.98 13.41 -18.68
CA ASP A 111 -5.18 14.28 -18.72
C ASP A 111 -5.70 14.65 -17.32
N SER A 112 -5.11 14.10 -16.25
CA SER A 112 -5.52 14.43 -14.90
C SER A 112 -4.75 15.64 -14.38
N THR A 113 -5.39 16.44 -13.57
CA THR A 113 -4.73 17.56 -12.84
C THR A 113 -3.86 17.07 -11.69
N SER A 114 -3.77 15.77 -11.49
CA SER A 114 -2.97 15.15 -10.44
C SER A 114 -1.49 15.20 -10.81
N LYS A 115 -0.69 15.77 -9.93
CA LYS A 115 0.77 15.84 -10.04
C LYS A 115 1.46 14.58 -9.51
N ASP A 116 0.70 13.70 -8.88
CA ASP A 116 1.06 12.40 -8.32
C ASP A 116 0.54 11.31 -9.26
N VAL A 117 1.35 10.98 -10.26
CA VAL A 117 0.90 10.23 -11.46
C VAL A 117 0.62 8.76 -11.14
N VAL A 118 1.58 8.08 -10.52
CA VAL A 118 1.42 6.64 -10.23
C VAL A 118 0.78 6.39 -8.88
N HIS A 119 1.03 7.24 -7.90
CA HIS A 119 0.51 7.17 -6.54
C HIS A 119 0.77 5.80 -5.93
N LEU A 120 2.04 5.53 -5.67
CA LEU A 120 2.49 4.35 -4.93
C LEU A 120 1.83 4.32 -3.56
N ASN A 121 1.23 3.21 -3.18
CA ASN A 121 0.56 3.14 -1.88
C ASN A 121 0.83 1.85 -1.10
N ASP A 122 1.51 0.88 -1.72
CA ASP A 122 1.98 -0.29 -0.98
C ASP A 122 3.13 -1.02 -1.66
N ILE A 123 3.97 -1.70 -0.82
CA ILE A 123 5.10 -2.55 -1.22
C ILE A 123 5.19 -3.70 -0.24
N GLU A 124 5.20 -4.94 -0.73
CA GLU A 124 5.53 -6.11 0.07
C GLU A 124 6.54 -7.01 -0.65
N ALA A 125 7.50 -7.57 0.09
CA ALA A 125 8.46 -8.54 -0.44
C ALA A 125 7.94 -9.97 -0.29
N LEU A 126 8.06 -10.80 -1.33
CA LEU A 126 7.72 -12.21 -1.28
C LEU A 126 8.62 -12.93 -0.26
N PRO A 127 8.06 -13.45 0.84
CA PRO A 127 8.87 -14.09 1.87
C PRO A 127 9.32 -15.50 1.46
N ASP A 128 10.55 -15.89 1.85
CA ASP A 128 11.16 -17.19 1.55
C ASP A 128 10.25 -18.38 1.87
N ARG A 129 9.53 -18.28 2.98
CA ARG A 129 8.68 -19.38 3.50
C ARG A 129 7.57 -19.81 2.55
N ILE A 130 7.13 -18.95 1.63
CA ILE A 130 6.07 -19.25 0.66
C ILE A 130 6.51 -19.05 -0.79
N ALA A 131 7.75 -18.64 -1.06
CA ALA A 131 8.23 -18.35 -2.41
C ALA A 131 8.07 -19.55 -3.36
N ALA A 132 8.27 -20.78 -2.89
CA ALA A 132 8.10 -22.00 -3.68
C ALA A 132 6.65 -22.21 -4.19
N GLU A 133 5.67 -21.50 -3.64
CA GLU A 133 4.26 -21.57 -4.06
C GLU A 133 3.96 -20.64 -5.25
N TYR A 134 4.93 -19.80 -5.66
CA TYR A 134 4.80 -18.82 -6.73
C TYR A 134 5.68 -19.17 -7.94
N PRO A 135 5.17 -19.90 -8.94
CA PRO A 135 6.00 -20.39 -10.07
C PRO A 135 6.64 -19.29 -10.92
N MET A 136 6.15 -18.06 -10.85
CA MET A 136 6.62 -16.93 -11.65
C MET A 136 7.58 -16.01 -10.89
N PHE A 137 7.68 -16.18 -9.57
CA PHE A 137 8.36 -15.24 -8.68
C PHE A 137 9.42 -15.94 -7.82
N GLU A 138 10.31 -15.16 -7.28
CA GLU A 138 11.37 -15.60 -6.37
C GLU A 138 11.28 -14.85 -5.05
N ALA A 139 11.84 -15.43 -3.99
CA ALA A 139 11.92 -14.74 -2.70
C ALA A 139 12.59 -13.38 -2.85
N GLY A 140 12.02 -12.35 -2.23
CA GLY A 140 12.48 -10.98 -2.33
C GLY A 140 11.89 -10.18 -3.50
N ASP A 141 11.20 -10.81 -4.45
CA ASP A 141 10.41 -10.06 -5.45
C ASP A 141 9.37 -9.17 -4.76
N LEU A 142 9.18 -7.97 -5.25
CA LEU A 142 8.28 -7.00 -4.65
C LEU A 142 6.93 -6.97 -5.37
N VAL A 143 5.84 -7.16 -4.65
CA VAL A 143 4.52 -6.73 -5.12
C VAL A 143 4.34 -5.26 -4.79
N VAL A 144 3.87 -4.48 -5.76
CA VAL A 144 3.80 -3.02 -5.70
C VAL A 144 2.42 -2.56 -6.17
N SER A 145 1.76 -1.70 -5.40
CA SER A 145 0.48 -1.10 -5.76
C SER A 145 0.65 0.36 -6.19
N MET A 146 0.27 0.66 -7.42
CA MET A 146 0.23 2.00 -8.01
C MET A 146 -1.22 2.42 -8.26
N ARG A 147 -1.83 3.02 -7.25
CA ARG A 147 -3.25 3.39 -7.25
C ARG A 147 -3.61 4.40 -8.35
N GLY A 148 -2.70 5.33 -8.67
CA GLY A 148 -2.93 6.37 -9.67
C GLY A 148 -3.34 5.81 -11.02
N ILE A 149 -2.67 4.75 -11.45
CA ILE A 149 -2.86 4.09 -12.74
C ILE A 149 -3.63 2.76 -12.65
N ASN A 150 -4.20 2.43 -11.49
CA ASN A 150 -4.88 1.15 -11.21
C ASN A 150 -3.99 -0.05 -11.58
N MET A 151 -2.75 -0.08 -11.13
CA MET A 151 -1.81 -1.14 -11.45
C MET A 151 -1.26 -1.81 -10.20
N VAL A 152 -1.23 -3.13 -10.22
CA VAL A 152 -0.40 -3.95 -9.32
C VAL A 152 0.62 -4.65 -10.20
N LEU A 153 1.88 -4.64 -9.79
CA LEU A 153 2.95 -5.36 -10.49
C LEU A 153 3.82 -6.14 -9.50
N VAL A 154 4.52 -7.14 -10.03
CA VAL A 154 5.60 -7.82 -9.31
C VAL A 154 6.90 -7.53 -10.06
N VAL A 155 7.88 -6.99 -9.33
CA VAL A 155 9.18 -6.59 -9.86
C VAL A 155 10.32 -7.24 -9.07
N ASP A 156 11.33 -7.68 -9.78
CA ASP A 156 12.61 -8.05 -9.21
C ASP A 156 13.38 -6.76 -8.82
N PRO A 157 13.65 -6.53 -7.54
CA PRO A 157 14.28 -5.29 -7.09
C PRO A 157 15.75 -5.14 -7.50
N ASP A 158 16.42 -6.24 -7.88
CA ASP A 158 17.82 -6.21 -8.29
C ASP A 158 17.98 -5.79 -9.76
N SER A 159 17.14 -6.31 -10.63
CA SER A 159 17.21 -6.04 -12.07
C SER A 159 16.22 -4.97 -12.56
N GLY A 160 15.20 -4.61 -11.76
CA GLY A 160 14.10 -3.75 -12.18
C GLY A 160 13.15 -4.42 -13.19
N LYS A 161 13.28 -5.75 -13.40
CA LYS A 161 12.43 -6.48 -14.34
C LYS A 161 11.05 -6.74 -13.75
N VAL A 162 10.01 -6.30 -14.45
CA VAL A 162 8.63 -6.64 -14.11
C VAL A 162 8.34 -8.09 -14.56
N LYS A 163 8.02 -8.94 -13.58
CA LYS A 163 7.70 -10.36 -13.81
C LYS A 163 6.21 -10.58 -14.09
N TRP A 164 5.36 -9.68 -13.61
CA TRP A 164 3.91 -9.72 -13.81
C TRP A 164 3.28 -8.34 -13.52
N HIS A 165 2.16 -8.04 -14.15
CA HIS A 165 1.32 -6.90 -13.80
C HIS A 165 -0.14 -7.15 -14.14
N ALA A 166 -1.05 -6.43 -13.46
CA ALA A 166 -2.48 -6.33 -13.78
C ALA A 166 -2.97 -4.89 -13.56
N THR A 167 -3.99 -4.49 -14.35
CA THR A 167 -4.65 -3.17 -14.24
C THR A 167 -6.17 -3.28 -14.09
N ASP A 168 -6.68 -4.49 -13.98
CA ASP A 168 -8.09 -4.85 -13.78
C ASP A 168 -8.18 -6.23 -13.10
N PRO A 169 -9.31 -6.58 -12.48
CA PRO A 169 -10.59 -5.86 -12.43
C PRO A 169 -10.76 -4.91 -11.23
N PHE A 170 -9.70 -4.37 -10.68
CA PHE A 170 -9.72 -3.50 -9.50
C PHE A 170 -9.65 -2.00 -9.86
N LEU A 171 -10.16 -1.15 -8.96
CA LEU A 171 -10.17 0.30 -9.11
C LEU A 171 -9.69 0.99 -7.83
N LYS A 172 -8.56 1.71 -7.93
CA LYS A 172 -7.97 2.50 -6.82
C LYS A 172 -7.57 1.62 -5.64
N GLN A 173 -7.02 0.45 -5.93
CA GLN A 173 -6.63 -0.59 -5.00
C GLN A 173 -5.56 -0.13 -3.99
N HIS A 174 -5.49 -0.90 -2.89
CA HIS A 174 -4.50 -0.80 -1.83
C HIS A 174 -4.04 -2.19 -1.41
N ASP A 175 -2.97 -2.28 -0.67
CA ASP A 175 -2.59 -3.41 0.19
C ASP A 175 -2.56 -4.77 -0.53
N PRO A 176 -1.76 -4.96 -1.59
CA PRO A 176 -1.56 -6.26 -2.20
C PRO A 176 -0.55 -7.08 -1.42
N ASP A 177 -0.96 -8.26 -0.95
CA ASP A 177 -0.15 -9.19 -0.17
C ASP A 177 0.07 -10.52 -0.88
N PHE A 178 1.23 -11.17 -0.64
CA PHE A 178 1.47 -12.56 -0.99
C PHE A 178 0.86 -13.49 0.06
N THR A 179 -0.29 -14.12 -0.24
CA THR A 179 -1.07 -14.90 0.73
C THR A 179 -0.89 -16.41 0.64
N GLY A 180 0.13 -16.88 -0.09
CA GLY A 180 0.38 -18.32 -0.29
C GLY A 180 -0.49 -18.93 -1.40
N GLY A 181 -0.24 -20.18 -1.74
CA GLY A 181 -0.92 -20.88 -2.83
C GLY A 181 -0.80 -20.23 -4.20
N GLY A 182 0.18 -19.35 -4.39
CA GLY A 182 0.37 -18.55 -5.61
C GLY A 182 -0.60 -17.37 -5.73
N TRP A 183 -1.30 -17.00 -4.66
CA TRP A 183 -2.24 -15.88 -4.65
C TRP A 183 -1.59 -14.57 -4.24
N ILE A 184 -1.94 -13.49 -4.96
CA ILE A 184 -1.81 -12.10 -4.54
C ILE A 184 -3.21 -11.62 -4.19
N THR A 185 -3.40 -11.21 -2.95
CA THR A 185 -4.70 -10.71 -2.46
C THR A 185 -4.58 -9.22 -2.16
N LEU A 186 -5.58 -8.43 -2.52
CA LEU A 186 -5.56 -6.98 -2.42
C LEU A 186 -6.89 -6.40 -1.95
N PHE A 187 -6.81 -5.21 -1.38
CA PHE A 187 -7.97 -4.38 -1.06
C PHE A 187 -8.36 -3.58 -2.30
N ASP A 188 -9.47 -3.94 -2.94
CA ASP A 188 -10.05 -3.17 -4.04
C ASP A 188 -11.06 -2.15 -3.51
N ASN A 189 -10.71 -0.88 -3.54
CA ASN A 189 -11.65 0.18 -3.14
C ASN A 189 -12.87 0.22 -4.04
N HIS A 190 -12.75 -0.27 -5.27
CA HIS A 190 -13.81 -0.33 -6.27
C HIS A 190 -14.56 1.00 -6.39
N MET A 191 -13.77 2.07 -6.44
CA MET A 191 -14.25 3.45 -6.37
C MET A 191 -15.15 3.80 -7.54
N ASP A 192 -16.40 4.15 -7.25
CA ASP A 192 -17.46 4.38 -8.23
C ASP A 192 -17.97 5.82 -8.30
N PHE A 193 -17.23 6.77 -7.72
CA PHE A 193 -17.58 8.19 -7.65
C PHE A 193 -18.80 8.53 -6.76
N THR A 194 -19.47 7.55 -6.17
CA THR A 194 -20.48 7.78 -5.14
C THR A 194 -19.84 7.78 -3.75
N GLU A 195 -20.53 8.38 -2.77
CA GLU A 195 -20.06 8.39 -1.38
C GLU A 195 -20.29 7.04 -0.66
N ARG A 196 -21.07 6.14 -1.27
CA ARG A 196 -21.51 4.88 -0.66
C ARG A 196 -21.20 3.64 -1.49
N GLY A 197 -20.49 3.76 -2.62
CA GLY A 197 -20.17 2.62 -3.47
C GLY A 197 -21.38 1.97 -4.15
N THR A 198 -22.48 2.73 -4.35
CA THR A 198 -23.77 2.16 -4.76
C THR A 198 -23.86 1.81 -6.25
N MET A 199 -22.94 2.29 -7.07
CA MET A 199 -22.92 1.99 -8.51
C MET A 199 -22.24 0.65 -8.82
N LEU A 200 -21.14 0.34 -8.12
CA LEU A 200 -20.33 -0.85 -8.39
C LEU A 200 -20.44 -1.92 -7.29
N GLY A 201 -21.21 -1.67 -6.24
CA GLY A 201 -21.47 -2.66 -5.21
C GLY A 201 -20.55 -2.62 -3.99
N GLY A 202 -19.72 -1.57 -3.87
CA GLY A 202 -18.84 -1.36 -2.71
C GLY A 202 -17.41 -1.86 -2.91
N SER A 203 -16.62 -1.77 -1.85
CA SER A 203 -15.25 -2.28 -1.81
C SER A 203 -15.23 -3.80 -1.62
N ARG A 204 -14.11 -4.43 -1.98
CA ARG A 204 -13.96 -5.89 -1.88
C ARG A 204 -12.50 -6.28 -1.67
N ILE A 205 -12.30 -7.49 -1.18
CA ILE A 205 -10.98 -8.15 -1.14
C ILE A 205 -10.92 -9.11 -2.33
N LEU A 206 -9.98 -8.87 -3.24
CA LEU A 206 -9.77 -9.70 -4.43
C LEU A 206 -8.50 -10.53 -4.27
N ALA A 207 -8.55 -11.78 -4.68
CA ALA A 207 -7.38 -12.63 -4.82
C ALA A 207 -7.16 -12.99 -6.29
N MET A 208 -5.94 -12.80 -6.76
CA MET A 208 -5.50 -13.11 -8.13
C MET A 208 -4.36 -14.11 -8.08
N ARG A 209 -4.36 -15.06 -8.99
CA ARG A 209 -3.29 -16.06 -9.14
C ARG A 209 -2.55 -15.83 -10.46
N PRO A 210 -1.41 -15.14 -10.47
CA PRO A 210 -0.71 -14.68 -11.67
C PRO A 210 -0.43 -15.77 -12.71
N HIS A 211 0.01 -16.95 -12.29
CA HIS A 211 0.40 -18.03 -13.20
C HIS A 211 -0.77 -18.77 -13.87
N THR A 212 -1.99 -18.64 -13.34
CA THR A 212 -3.20 -19.25 -13.93
C THR A 212 -4.15 -18.24 -14.53
N GLY A 213 -4.05 -16.95 -14.11
CA GLY A 213 -5.02 -15.91 -14.42
C GLY A 213 -6.33 -16.03 -13.63
N GLU A 214 -6.39 -16.93 -12.63
CA GLU A 214 -7.58 -17.10 -11.80
C GLU A 214 -7.78 -15.88 -10.90
N ILE A 215 -9.04 -15.41 -10.80
CA ILE A 215 -9.44 -14.29 -9.96
C ILE A 215 -10.65 -14.74 -9.14
N ARG A 216 -10.65 -14.39 -7.86
CA ARG A 216 -11.79 -14.63 -6.97
C ARG A 216 -12.01 -13.45 -6.05
N GLU A 217 -13.23 -13.23 -5.67
CA GLU A 217 -13.60 -12.34 -4.58
C GLU A 217 -13.46 -13.10 -3.26
N ALA A 218 -12.55 -12.64 -2.40
CA ALA A 218 -12.32 -13.25 -1.10
C ALA A 218 -13.30 -12.70 -0.04
N TYR A 219 -13.72 -11.43 -0.22
CA TYR A 219 -14.78 -10.80 0.56
C TYR A 219 -15.33 -9.58 -0.20
N PRO A 220 -16.67 -9.28 -0.17
CA PRO A 220 -17.72 -10.05 0.51
C PRO A 220 -18.00 -11.40 -0.18
N VAL A 221 -18.49 -12.36 0.55
CA VAL A 221 -18.90 -13.67 0.03
C VAL A 221 -20.33 -14.02 0.52
N ASN A 222 -21.07 -14.78 -0.26
CA ASN A 222 -22.43 -15.20 0.06
C ASN A 222 -23.36 -13.99 0.42
N GLU A 223 -24.02 -14.05 1.58
CA GLU A 223 -24.88 -13.00 2.12
C GLU A 223 -24.16 -12.08 3.13
N SER A 224 -22.82 -11.98 3.04
CA SER A 224 -22.06 -11.13 3.95
C SER A 224 -22.38 -9.65 3.79
N THR A 225 -22.17 -8.89 4.85
CA THR A 225 -22.38 -7.44 4.83
C THR A 225 -21.31 -6.78 3.97
N GLY A 226 -21.73 -6.04 2.94
CA GLY A 226 -20.84 -5.22 2.13
C GLY A 226 -20.20 -4.07 2.93
N PHE A 227 -19.14 -3.50 2.40
CA PHE A 227 -18.45 -2.35 2.96
C PHE A 227 -17.98 -1.40 1.85
N TYR A 228 -17.67 -0.15 2.19
CA TYR A 228 -17.15 0.77 1.21
C TYR A 228 -16.26 1.83 1.83
N THR A 229 -15.03 1.90 1.36
CA THR A 229 -14.17 3.06 1.55
C THR A 229 -13.63 3.52 0.21
N ARG A 230 -13.91 4.77 -0.13
CA ARG A 230 -13.50 5.38 -1.40
C ARG A 230 -11.98 5.48 -1.55
N LEU A 231 -11.28 5.68 -0.44
CA LEU A 231 -9.83 5.88 -0.36
C LEU A 231 -9.30 5.18 0.86
N ALA A 232 -8.03 4.83 0.82
CA ALA A 232 -7.33 4.08 1.87
C ALA A 232 -8.04 2.75 2.17
N GLY A 233 -7.66 2.10 3.24
CA GLY A 233 -8.15 0.80 3.64
C GLY A 233 -7.04 -0.22 3.65
N LYS A 234 -7.15 -1.18 4.54
CA LYS A 234 -6.21 -2.28 4.70
C LYS A 234 -6.95 -3.55 5.07
N TRP A 235 -6.34 -4.67 4.77
CA TRP A 235 -6.84 -5.97 5.19
C TRP A 235 -5.69 -6.81 5.74
N GLN A 236 -6.01 -7.83 6.52
CA GLN A 236 -5.03 -8.77 7.06
C GLN A 236 -5.67 -10.15 7.22
N GLU A 237 -5.00 -11.19 6.73
CA GLU A 237 -5.33 -12.56 7.12
C GLU A 237 -4.79 -12.82 8.53
N LEU A 238 -5.65 -13.31 9.41
CA LEU A 238 -5.32 -13.63 10.79
C LEU A 238 -4.93 -15.09 10.94
N ASP A 239 -4.15 -15.42 11.99
CA ASP A 239 -3.71 -16.79 12.28
C ASP A 239 -4.85 -17.83 12.42
N ASN A 240 -6.05 -17.36 12.74
CA ASN A 240 -7.26 -18.19 12.85
C ASN A 240 -7.98 -18.38 11.49
N GLY A 241 -7.45 -17.85 10.39
CA GLY A 241 -8.04 -17.90 9.06
C GLY A 241 -9.16 -16.88 8.81
N ASN A 242 -9.41 -15.97 9.75
CA ASN A 242 -10.32 -14.85 9.55
C ASN A 242 -9.61 -13.70 8.83
N MET A 243 -10.37 -12.72 8.34
CA MET A 243 -9.85 -11.48 7.79
C MET A 243 -10.21 -10.29 8.69
N LEU A 244 -9.22 -9.47 9.03
CA LEU A 244 -9.41 -8.14 9.60
C LEU A 244 -9.44 -7.13 8.46
N ILE A 245 -10.49 -6.31 8.41
CA ILE A 245 -10.69 -5.32 7.35
C ILE A 245 -10.85 -3.93 7.96
N THR A 246 -10.06 -2.99 7.45
CA THR A 246 -10.15 -1.57 7.81
C THR A 246 -10.93 -0.80 6.75
N GLU A 247 -12.13 -0.38 7.09
CA GLU A 247 -12.97 0.50 6.28
C GLU A 247 -12.64 1.95 6.65
N ALA A 248 -11.61 2.51 6.00
CA ALA A 248 -10.91 3.70 6.47
C ALA A 248 -11.79 4.95 6.64
N ARG A 249 -12.52 5.34 5.60
CA ARG A 249 -13.34 6.58 5.62
C ARG A 249 -14.50 6.54 6.63
N PRO A 250 -15.23 5.43 6.78
CA PRO A 250 -16.20 5.31 7.84
C PRO A 250 -15.61 5.21 9.25
N GLY A 251 -14.31 4.98 9.38
CA GLY A 251 -13.64 4.80 10.67
C GLY A 251 -14.02 3.48 11.34
N ARG A 252 -14.14 2.40 10.55
CA ARG A 252 -14.60 1.09 10.99
C ARG A 252 -13.54 0.04 10.76
N VAL A 253 -13.36 -0.83 11.74
CA VAL A 253 -12.53 -2.04 11.64
C VAL A 253 -13.39 -3.23 12.02
N PHE A 254 -13.32 -4.30 11.25
CA PHE A 254 -14.13 -5.47 11.52
C PHE A 254 -13.41 -6.76 11.13
N GLU A 255 -13.76 -7.85 11.82
CA GLU A 255 -13.23 -9.20 11.59
C GLU A 255 -14.34 -10.08 11.00
N VAL A 256 -13.99 -10.80 9.95
CA VAL A 256 -14.89 -11.74 9.27
C VAL A 256 -14.25 -13.11 9.13
N THR A 257 -15.07 -14.15 9.23
CA THR A 257 -14.68 -15.53 8.95
C THR A 257 -14.56 -15.76 7.44
N SER A 258 -13.93 -16.86 7.04
CA SER A 258 -13.77 -17.24 5.63
C SER A 258 -15.11 -17.48 4.90
N ASP A 259 -16.20 -17.76 5.62
CA ASP A 259 -17.55 -17.87 5.08
C ASP A 259 -18.32 -16.52 5.07
N GLY A 260 -17.65 -15.43 5.45
CA GLY A 260 -18.19 -14.06 5.36
C GLY A 260 -19.00 -13.59 6.57
N ARG A 261 -19.02 -14.36 7.67
CA ARG A 261 -19.71 -13.97 8.89
C ARG A 261 -18.88 -12.99 9.71
N MET A 262 -19.42 -11.83 10.04
CA MET A 262 -18.79 -10.87 10.95
C MET A 262 -18.77 -11.41 12.37
N VAL A 263 -17.58 -11.43 12.99
CA VAL A 263 -17.38 -11.94 14.36
C VAL A 263 -16.98 -10.85 15.34
N TRP A 264 -16.45 -9.74 14.84
CA TRP A 264 -16.07 -8.59 15.64
C TRP A 264 -16.16 -7.30 14.81
N GLU A 265 -16.45 -6.19 15.47
CA GLU A 265 -16.53 -4.87 14.87
C GLU A 265 -16.12 -3.79 15.87
N TRP A 266 -15.41 -2.79 15.39
CA TRP A 266 -15.13 -1.58 16.10
C TRP A 266 -15.36 -0.37 15.20
N ILE A 267 -16.02 0.66 15.74
CA ILE A 267 -16.28 1.90 15.02
C ILE A 267 -15.70 3.04 15.84
N HIS A 268 -14.85 3.84 15.21
CA HIS A 268 -14.27 5.00 15.85
C HIS A 268 -15.34 6.03 16.19
N GLN A 269 -15.35 6.51 17.42
CA GLN A 269 -16.28 7.56 17.82
C GLN A 269 -15.92 8.89 17.16
N ARG A 270 -16.93 9.61 16.68
CA ARG A 270 -16.72 10.95 16.13
C ARG A 270 -16.19 11.90 17.20
N TYR A 271 -15.15 12.65 16.89
CA TYR A 271 -14.62 13.69 17.79
C TYR A 271 -15.60 14.85 17.97
N ASN A 272 -16.38 15.17 16.94
CA ASN A 272 -17.46 16.16 16.97
C ASN A 272 -18.42 15.93 15.79
N GLU A 273 -19.51 16.70 15.74
CA GLU A 273 -20.56 16.54 14.71
C GLU A 273 -20.08 16.76 13.26
N LYS A 274 -18.90 17.34 13.05
CA LYS A 274 -18.38 17.73 11.74
C LYS A 274 -17.19 16.88 11.28
N LEU A 275 -16.45 16.26 12.20
CA LEU A 275 -15.27 15.46 11.87
C LEU A 275 -15.62 13.97 11.97
N ILE A 276 -15.57 13.30 10.83
CA ILE A 276 -15.58 11.84 10.77
C ILE A 276 -14.19 11.38 11.18
N ALA A 277 -14.11 10.54 12.20
CA ALA A 277 -12.86 9.90 12.54
C ALA A 277 -12.52 8.89 11.43
N GLU A 278 -11.38 9.07 10.82
CA GLU A 278 -10.84 8.17 9.80
C GLU A 278 -9.84 7.23 10.46
N VAL A 279 -9.93 5.94 10.16
CA VAL A 279 -8.94 4.93 10.55
C VAL A 279 -8.25 4.47 9.27
N LEU A 280 -7.04 4.94 9.05
CA LEU A 280 -6.31 4.64 7.81
C LEU A 280 -5.91 3.18 7.75
N GLU A 281 -5.48 2.63 8.88
CA GLU A 281 -4.97 1.26 8.99
C GLU A 281 -5.23 0.69 10.38
N ALA A 282 -5.59 -0.58 10.45
CA ALA A 282 -5.58 -1.39 11.66
C ALA A 282 -4.99 -2.76 11.34
N ILE A 283 -4.00 -3.17 12.13
CA ILE A 283 -3.33 -4.47 12.00
C ILE A 283 -3.24 -5.09 13.39
N LEU A 284 -3.58 -6.37 13.50
CA LEU A 284 -3.26 -7.13 14.69
C LEU A 284 -1.80 -7.57 14.59
N PRO A 285 -0.95 -7.26 15.59
CA PRO A 285 0.45 -7.63 15.54
C PRO A 285 0.59 -9.16 15.56
N GLY A 286 0.98 -9.72 14.43
CA GLY A 286 1.57 -11.05 14.35
C GLY A 286 3.03 -11.02 14.81
N LEU A 287 3.68 -12.16 14.93
CA LEU A 287 5.10 -12.26 15.33
C LEU A 287 6.10 -11.53 14.40
N THR A 288 5.63 -10.97 13.29
CA THR A 288 6.47 -10.33 12.25
C THR A 288 6.33 -8.80 12.13
N SER A 289 5.35 -8.15 12.78
CA SER A 289 5.14 -6.70 12.65
C SER A 289 5.32 -5.99 14.00
N ILE A 290 6.48 -5.38 14.20
CA ILE A 290 6.84 -4.64 15.42
C ILE A 290 6.26 -3.21 15.43
N CYS A 291 5.82 -2.68 14.28
CA CYS A 291 5.37 -1.29 14.16
C CYS A 291 3.98 -0.99 14.71
N THR A 292 3.13 -1.99 14.89
CA THR A 292 1.71 -1.79 15.23
C THR A 292 1.40 -1.84 16.73
N GLN A 293 2.33 -2.29 17.58
CA GLN A 293 2.09 -2.39 19.03
C GLN A 293 1.81 -1.04 19.73
N ALA A 294 2.31 0.06 19.20
CA ALA A 294 2.15 1.37 19.85
C ALA A 294 0.74 1.95 19.70
N ILE A 295 0.07 1.68 18.57
CA ILE A 295 -1.29 2.18 18.32
C ILE A 295 -2.33 1.34 19.06
N PHE A 296 -2.14 0.03 19.13
CA PHE A 296 -3.10 -0.87 19.78
C PHE A 296 -2.96 -0.91 21.33
N SER A 297 -1.79 -0.68 21.91
CA SER A 297 -1.64 -0.64 23.38
C SER A 297 -2.38 0.55 24.02
N GLU A 298 -2.49 1.68 23.35
CA GLU A 298 -3.35 2.78 23.80
C GLU A 298 -4.84 2.45 23.65
N PHE A 299 -5.24 1.74 22.59
CA PHE A 299 -6.62 1.32 22.35
C PHE A 299 -7.13 0.26 23.35
N MET A 300 -6.26 -0.66 23.80
CA MET A 300 -6.65 -1.70 24.77
C MET A 300 -6.62 -1.20 26.21
N ALA A 301 -5.93 -0.11 26.52
CA ALA A 301 -5.92 0.51 27.86
C ALA A 301 -7.24 1.20 28.24
N PHE A 302 -8.16 1.41 27.29
CA PHE A 302 -9.52 1.95 27.54
C PHE A 302 -10.60 0.87 27.82
N ARG A 303 -10.18 -0.40 28.04
CA ARG A 303 -11.11 -1.48 28.45
C ARG A 303 -11.00 -1.83 29.92
N HIS A 304 -11.05 -0.83 30.82
CA HIS A 304 -11.36 -1.03 32.24
C HIS A 304 -12.23 0.10 32.77
#